data_95c24af1e540bdeec0387738b2eefcf1
#
_entry.id   95c24af1e540bdeec0387738b2eefcf1
#
_cell.length_a   1.000
_cell.length_b   1.000
_cell.length_c   1.000
_cell.angle_alpha   90.00
_cell.angle_beta   90.00
_cell.angle_gamma   90.00
#
_symmetry.space_group_name_H-M   'P 1'
#
loop_
_entity.id
_entity.type
_entity.pdbx_description
1 polymer ?
#
loop_
_entity_poly.entity_id
_entity_poly.type
_entity_poly.pdbx_seq_one_letter_code
_entity_poly.pdbx_strand_id
1 'polypeptide(L)'
;MFSFKGSLLLSFAILLVLSGIQISSAQVRPPVPRASQKATVAQTIGTSEVSITYSRPAVKGRTVYGDWPSDVKGEATLDNQNTRPANAPLVPWGHVWRAGANEATLFTVNDDVLINGQPLAAGKYSFHMIPGKDEWTIIFNKDDGQWGSFSYDASKDALRVKTKPQWASDSEELLSYS
;
A
#
# COMPACT_ATOMS: atom_id res chain seq x y z
N MET A 1 -62.32 54.18 54.14
CA MET A 1 -61.27 53.57 54.94
C MET A 1 -61.40 52.08 54.86
N PHE A 2 -60.91 51.51 53.71
CA PHE A 2 -60.91 50.06 53.47
C PHE A 2 -59.55 49.68 52.94
N SER A 3 -58.84 48.79 53.63
CA SER A 3 -57.56 48.23 53.29
C SER A 3 -57.81 46.96 52.43
N PHE A 4 -57.22 46.94 51.25
CA PHE A 4 -57.20 45.71 50.41
C PHE A 4 -55.77 45.14 50.39
N LYS A 5 -55.63 43.98 51.03
CA LYS A 5 -54.42 43.17 50.92
C LYS A 5 -54.51 42.32 49.74
N GLY A 6 -53.74 42.65 48.72
CA GLY A 6 -53.57 41.80 47.57
C GLY A 6 -52.49 40.73 47.76
N SER A 7 -52.89 39.48 47.77
CA SER A 7 -51.97 38.35 47.84
C SER A 7 -51.41 38.05 46.45
N LEU A 8 -50.08 38.18 46.25
CA LEU A 8 -49.38 37.89 45.04
C LEU A 8 -48.98 36.41 45.06
N LEU A 9 -49.72 35.60 44.32
CA LEU A 9 -49.36 34.19 44.07
C LEU A 9 -48.27 34.14 43.00
N LEU A 10 -47.04 33.78 43.42
CA LEU A 10 -45.92 33.57 42.51
C LEU A 10 -45.99 32.15 41.98
N SER A 11 -46.46 31.99 40.72
CA SER A 11 -46.46 30.72 40.02
C SER A 11 -45.04 30.45 39.50
N PHE A 12 -44.33 29.52 40.12
CA PHE A 12 -43.05 29.01 39.63
C PHE A 12 -43.33 27.99 38.52
N ALA A 13 -43.14 28.38 37.26
CA ALA A 13 -43.15 27.47 36.14
C ALA A 13 -41.78 26.81 36.05
N ILE A 14 -41.69 25.54 36.42
CA ILE A 14 -40.48 24.73 36.23
C ILE A 14 -40.44 24.30 34.78
N LEU A 15 -39.59 24.94 33.98
CA LEU A 15 -39.30 24.56 32.62
C LEU A 15 -38.31 23.35 32.62
N LEU A 16 -38.83 22.15 32.44
CA LEU A 16 -38.02 20.93 32.31
C LEU A 16 -37.39 20.93 30.92
N VAL A 17 -36.14 21.38 30.80
CA VAL A 17 -35.35 21.24 29.58
C VAL A 17 -34.88 19.78 29.48
N LEU A 18 -35.61 18.97 28.75
CA LEU A 18 -35.13 17.64 28.30
C LEU A 18 -34.08 17.88 27.24
N SER A 19 -32.82 17.98 27.65
CA SER A 19 -31.69 17.86 26.76
C SER A 19 -31.61 16.41 26.23
N GLY A 20 -32.17 16.17 25.06
CA GLY A 20 -32.06 14.91 24.37
C GLY A 20 -30.60 14.63 24.04
N ILE A 21 -30.01 13.65 24.73
CA ILE A 21 -28.70 13.12 24.38
C ILE A 21 -28.87 12.44 23.03
N GLN A 22 -28.48 13.10 21.96
CA GLN A 22 -28.37 12.51 20.63
C GLN A 22 -27.18 11.54 20.67
N ILE A 23 -27.46 10.27 20.90
CA ILE A 23 -26.47 9.21 20.69
C ILE A 23 -26.32 9.08 19.20
N SER A 24 -25.35 9.80 18.63
CA SER A 24 -24.90 9.58 17.27
C SER A 24 -24.28 8.18 17.21
N SER A 25 -25.05 7.20 16.77
CA SER A 25 -24.51 5.90 16.44
C SER A 25 -23.61 6.09 15.20
N ALA A 26 -22.31 6.20 15.42
CA ALA A 26 -21.35 6.11 14.34
C ALA A 26 -21.58 4.76 13.65
N GLN A 27 -22.22 4.79 12.49
CA GLN A 27 -22.36 3.60 11.65
C GLN A 27 -20.95 3.17 11.26
N VAL A 28 -20.45 2.12 11.89
CA VAL A 28 -19.24 1.42 11.45
C VAL A 28 -19.55 0.84 10.08
N ARG A 29 -19.14 1.54 9.03
CA ARG A 29 -19.25 1.00 7.67
C ARG A 29 -18.35 -0.23 7.62
N PRO A 30 -18.87 -1.39 7.21
CA PRO A 30 -18.02 -2.56 7.02
C PRO A 30 -16.90 -2.20 6.04
N PRO A 31 -15.66 -2.65 6.28
CA PRO A 31 -14.56 -2.37 5.39
C PRO A 31 -14.88 -2.92 4.00
N VAL A 32 -14.88 -2.03 3.00
CA VAL A 32 -15.05 -2.45 1.60
C VAL A 32 -13.79 -3.23 1.20
N PRO A 33 -13.92 -4.45 0.66
CA PRO A 33 -12.78 -5.21 0.18
C PRO A 33 -11.98 -4.40 -0.83
N ARG A 34 -10.66 -4.34 -0.67
CA ARG A 34 -9.78 -3.68 -1.63
C ARG A 34 -9.78 -4.44 -2.96
N ALA A 35 -9.72 -3.73 -4.08
CA ALA A 35 -9.63 -4.33 -5.41
C ALA A 35 -8.38 -5.21 -5.57
N SER A 36 -7.27 -4.85 -4.91
CA SER A 36 -6.05 -5.65 -4.79
C SER A 36 -5.94 -6.10 -3.35
N GLN A 37 -6.31 -7.35 -3.09
CA GLN A 37 -6.30 -7.91 -1.75
C GLN A 37 -4.87 -8.21 -1.29
N LYS A 38 -4.65 -8.13 0.01
CA LYS A 38 -3.36 -8.44 0.62
C LYS A 38 -3.16 -9.95 0.69
N ALA A 39 -1.94 -10.39 0.44
CA ALA A 39 -1.49 -11.76 0.62
C ALA A 39 -0.13 -11.78 1.32
N THR A 40 0.20 -12.89 1.94
CA THR A 40 1.52 -13.16 2.51
C THR A 40 1.90 -14.56 2.15
N VAL A 41 3.13 -14.73 1.66
CA VAL A 41 3.81 -16.02 1.55
C VAL A 41 4.97 -16.02 2.53
N ALA A 42 5.14 -17.11 3.25
CA ALA A 42 6.24 -17.29 4.20
C ALA A 42 6.79 -18.70 4.08
N GLN A 43 8.09 -18.83 4.27
CA GLN A 43 8.78 -20.10 4.26
C GLN A 43 9.89 -20.10 5.31
N THR A 44 10.02 -21.22 6.03
CA THR A 44 11.16 -21.48 6.89
C THR A 44 12.23 -22.22 6.07
N ILE A 45 13.45 -21.69 6.04
CA ILE A 45 14.60 -22.26 5.35
C ILE A 45 15.68 -22.53 6.42
N GLY A 46 15.82 -23.78 6.81
CA GLY A 46 16.63 -24.13 7.99
C GLY A 46 15.99 -23.59 9.26
N THR A 47 16.64 -22.61 9.92
CA THR A 47 16.11 -21.89 11.09
C THR A 47 15.58 -20.50 10.74
N SER A 48 15.81 -20.04 9.51
CA SER A 48 15.46 -18.70 9.06
C SER A 48 14.05 -18.67 8.50
N GLU A 49 13.26 -17.69 8.90
CA GLU A 49 11.96 -17.38 8.29
C GLU A 49 12.11 -16.25 7.29
N VAL A 50 11.58 -16.46 6.09
CA VAL A 50 11.48 -15.46 5.03
C VAL A 50 10.01 -15.26 4.70
N SER A 51 9.56 -14.02 4.59
CA SER A 51 8.20 -13.71 4.18
C SER A 51 8.11 -12.54 3.22
N ILE A 52 7.11 -12.60 2.33
CA ILE A 52 6.73 -11.51 1.43
C ILE A 52 5.26 -11.18 1.66
N THR A 53 4.98 -9.94 2.07
CA THR A 53 3.63 -9.42 2.22
C THR A 53 3.36 -8.39 1.13
N TYR A 54 2.31 -8.58 0.36
CA TYR A 54 2.03 -7.77 -0.83
C TYR A 54 0.53 -7.64 -1.09
N SER A 55 0.16 -6.67 -1.91
CA SER A 55 -1.20 -6.58 -2.46
C SER A 55 -1.20 -7.10 -3.89
N ARG A 56 -2.22 -7.91 -4.24
CA ARG A 56 -2.34 -8.65 -5.52
C ARG A 56 -3.12 -7.85 -6.56
N PRO A 57 -2.48 -7.10 -7.46
CA PRO A 57 -3.20 -6.50 -8.57
C PRO A 57 -3.63 -7.57 -9.58
N ALA A 58 -4.79 -7.31 -10.22
CA ALA A 58 -5.28 -8.10 -11.33
C ALA A 58 -4.94 -7.43 -12.66
N VAL A 59 -4.73 -8.20 -13.69
CA VAL A 59 -4.47 -7.71 -15.06
C VAL A 59 -5.69 -6.96 -15.62
N LYS A 60 -6.86 -7.54 -15.55
CA LYS A 60 -8.13 -6.97 -16.03
C LYS A 60 -8.04 -6.47 -17.47
N GLY A 61 -7.46 -7.27 -18.34
CA GLY A 61 -7.32 -6.97 -19.76
C GLY A 61 -6.37 -5.82 -20.12
N ARG A 62 -5.58 -5.32 -19.14
CA ARG A 62 -4.60 -4.24 -19.37
C ARG A 62 -3.26 -4.81 -19.81
N THR A 63 -2.47 -4.00 -20.52
CA THR A 63 -1.07 -4.31 -20.79
C THR A 63 -0.27 -4.28 -19.49
N VAL A 64 0.39 -5.38 -19.14
CA VAL A 64 1.20 -5.46 -17.92
C VAL A 64 2.53 -4.78 -18.12
N TYR A 65 3.35 -5.25 -19.06
CA TYR A 65 4.68 -4.72 -19.32
C TYR A 65 4.73 -3.96 -20.63
N GLY A 66 5.53 -2.94 -20.72
CA GLY A 66 5.69 -2.16 -21.94
C GLY A 66 6.56 -0.93 -21.75
N ASP A 67 6.79 -0.21 -22.84
CA ASP A 67 7.50 1.05 -22.81
C ASP A 67 6.58 2.15 -22.23
N TRP A 68 7.14 3.09 -21.48
CA TRP A 68 6.42 4.28 -21.05
C TRP A 68 6.06 5.13 -22.26
N PRO A 69 4.86 5.70 -22.36
CA PRO A 69 4.50 6.58 -23.47
C PRO A 69 5.52 7.72 -23.63
N SER A 70 6.04 7.90 -24.86
CA SER A 70 7.15 8.82 -25.13
C SER A 70 6.82 10.31 -24.95
N ASP A 71 5.54 10.64 -24.96
CA ASP A 71 5.00 11.98 -24.73
C ASP A 71 4.94 12.36 -23.23
N VAL A 72 5.17 11.39 -22.34
CA VAL A 72 5.14 11.59 -20.91
C VAL A 72 6.55 11.51 -20.35
N LYS A 73 7.05 12.64 -19.84
CA LYS A 73 8.31 12.65 -19.11
C LYS A 73 8.11 11.97 -17.76
N GLY A 74 8.72 10.79 -17.60
CA GLY A 74 8.64 10.00 -16.39
C GLY A 74 9.73 10.38 -15.39
N GLU A 75 9.39 10.31 -14.12
CA GLU A 75 10.34 10.30 -13.02
C GLU A 75 10.84 8.89 -12.74
N ALA A 76 11.75 8.76 -11.77
CA ALA A 76 12.38 7.49 -11.42
C ALA A 76 11.38 6.41 -10.94
N THR A 77 10.19 6.78 -10.50
CA THR A 77 9.15 5.86 -10.04
C THR A 77 7.81 6.12 -10.74
N LEU A 78 7.03 5.05 -10.93
CA LEU A 78 5.68 5.12 -11.49
C LEU A 78 4.70 5.91 -10.65
N ASP A 79 4.92 5.88 -9.36
CA ASP A 79 4.00 6.39 -8.37
C ASP A 79 4.21 7.88 -8.10
N ASN A 80 5.35 8.45 -8.51
CA ASN A 80 5.63 9.88 -8.37
C ASN A 80 4.85 10.75 -9.37
N GLN A 81 4.00 10.13 -10.18
CA GLN A 81 3.19 10.83 -11.16
C GLN A 81 1.74 10.91 -10.69
N ASN A 82 1.23 12.11 -10.53
CA ASN A 82 -0.15 12.35 -10.12
C ASN A 82 -1.16 11.92 -11.19
N THR A 83 -0.71 11.78 -12.44
CA THR A 83 -1.56 11.36 -13.55
C THR A 83 -0.84 10.30 -14.37
N ARG A 84 -1.32 9.08 -14.31
CA ARG A 84 -0.86 8.01 -15.18
C ARG A 84 -1.62 8.06 -16.49
N PRO A 85 -0.95 8.05 -17.66
CA PRO A 85 -1.64 7.96 -18.94
C PRO A 85 -2.50 6.69 -19.03
N ALA A 86 -3.68 6.80 -19.61
CA ALA A 86 -4.60 5.67 -19.74
C ALA A 86 -4.02 4.50 -20.56
N ASN A 87 -3.12 4.79 -21.48
CA ASN A 87 -2.42 3.83 -22.34
C ASN A 87 -1.10 3.31 -21.76
N ALA A 88 -0.68 3.79 -20.58
CA ALA A 88 0.55 3.33 -19.97
C ALA A 88 0.41 1.87 -19.47
N PRO A 89 1.42 1.02 -19.67
CA PRO A 89 1.43 -0.33 -19.13
C PRO A 89 1.41 -0.30 -17.60
N LEU A 90 0.93 -1.38 -16.95
CA LEU A 90 0.88 -1.45 -15.49
C LEU A 90 2.27 -1.31 -14.87
N VAL A 91 3.26 -1.90 -15.51
CA VAL A 91 4.65 -1.99 -15.06
C VAL A 91 5.56 -1.64 -16.25
N PRO A 92 5.86 -0.35 -16.47
CA PRO A 92 6.74 0.08 -17.56
C PRO A 92 8.18 -0.39 -17.36
N TRP A 93 8.86 -0.64 -18.47
CA TRP A 93 10.27 -0.99 -18.47
C TRP A 93 11.14 0.13 -17.90
N GLY A 94 12.15 -0.24 -17.10
CA GLY A 94 13.14 0.70 -16.57
C GLY A 94 12.66 1.57 -15.40
N HIS A 95 11.41 1.42 -14.94
CA HIS A 95 10.86 2.20 -13.83
C HIS A 95 10.80 1.38 -12.54
N VAL A 96 11.02 2.05 -11.40
CA VAL A 96 10.87 1.42 -10.08
C VAL A 96 9.40 1.10 -9.85
N TRP A 97 9.11 -0.16 -9.57
CA TRP A 97 7.80 -0.68 -9.27
C TRP A 97 7.77 -1.26 -7.85
N ARG A 98 6.72 -0.94 -7.08
CA ARG A 98 6.47 -1.46 -5.72
C ARG A 98 6.27 -2.99 -5.64
N ALA A 99 6.46 -3.70 -6.75
CA ALA A 99 6.31 -5.16 -6.85
C ALA A 99 4.94 -5.69 -6.37
N GLY A 100 3.91 -4.88 -6.53
CA GLY A 100 2.55 -5.15 -6.07
C GLY A 100 1.59 -3.99 -6.35
N ALA A 101 0.63 -3.79 -5.45
CA ALA A 101 -0.31 -2.68 -5.47
C ALA A 101 -0.49 -2.11 -4.05
N ASN A 102 -1.09 -0.93 -3.93
CA ASN A 102 -1.33 -0.22 -2.68
C ASN A 102 -0.03 0.13 -1.95
N GLU A 103 0.18 -0.39 -0.73
CA GLU A 103 1.43 -0.26 0.01
C GLU A 103 2.60 -0.92 -0.75
N ALA A 104 3.82 -0.51 -0.48
CA ALA A 104 4.99 -1.21 -0.98
C ALA A 104 4.97 -2.68 -0.51
N THR A 105 5.39 -3.58 -1.38
CA THR A 105 5.59 -4.98 -0.99
C THR A 105 6.68 -5.05 0.05
N LEU A 106 6.50 -5.90 1.06
CA LEU A 106 7.44 -6.06 2.15
C LEU A 106 8.13 -7.42 2.07
N PHE A 107 9.44 -7.41 2.16
CA PHE A 107 10.27 -8.58 2.38
C PHE A 107 10.77 -8.55 3.83
N THR A 108 10.59 -9.65 4.55
CA THR A 108 11.06 -9.79 5.93
C THR A 108 11.89 -11.05 6.06
N VAL A 109 13.02 -10.94 6.72
CA VAL A 109 13.91 -12.06 7.04
C VAL A 109 14.46 -11.88 8.45
N ASN A 110 14.48 -12.95 9.24
CA ASN A 110 14.85 -12.90 10.65
C ASN A 110 16.35 -13.17 10.93
N ASP A 111 17.10 -13.59 9.92
CA ASP A 111 18.55 -13.81 10.00
C ASP A 111 19.27 -13.16 8.82
N ASP A 112 20.57 -12.95 8.94
CA ASP A 112 21.40 -12.50 7.82
C ASP A 112 21.43 -13.56 6.72
N VAL A 113 21.20 -13.15 5.50
CA VAL A 113 21.09 -14.07 4.35
C VAL A 113 21.96 -13.62 3.18
N LEU A 114 22.14 -14.53 2.23
CA LEU A 114 22.74 -14.21 0.94
C LEU A 114 21.65 -14.23 -0.15
N ILE A 115 21.47 -13.13 -0.85
CA ILE A 115 20.60 -13.02 -2.02
C ILE A 115 21.48 -13.02 -3.27
N ASN A 116 21.42 -14.05 -4.08
CA ASN A 116 22.33 -14.24 -5.23
C ASN A 116 23.80 -14.06 -4.84
N GLY A 117 24.21 -14.60 -3.66
CA GLY A 117 25.56 -14.51 -3.14
C GLY A 117 25.96 -13.16 -2.51
N GLN A 118 25.05 -12.18 -2.47
CA GLN A 118 25.28 -10.87 -1.87
C GLN A 118 24.60 -10.77 -0.49
N PRO A 119 25.27 -10.21 0.53
CA PRO A 119 24.74 -10.18 1.89
C PRO A 119 23.56 -9.23 2.03
N LEU A 120 22.53 -9.67 2.75
CA LEU A 120 21.42 -8.87 3.22
C LEU A 120 21.23 -9.18 4.71
N ALA A 121 21.30 -8.15 5.55
CA ALA A 121 21.11 -8.31 6.99
C ALA A 121 19.67 -8.71 7.33
N ALA A 122 19.49 -9.33 8.49
CA ALA A 122 18.16 -9.54 9.06
C ALA A 122 17.39 -8.22 9.14
N GLY A 123 16.12 -8.25 8.80
CA GLY A 123 15.32 -7.03 8.80
C GLY A 123 14.07 -7.11 7.97
N LYS A 124 13.47 -5.93 7.82
CA LYS A 124 12.27 -5.68 7.05
C LYS A 124 12.56 -4.61 6.01
N TYR A 125 12.22 -4.89 4.79
CA TYR A 125 12.54 -4.05 3.64
C TYR A 125 11.32 -3.85 2.77
N SER A 126 11.14 -2.64 2.22
CA SER A 126 10.26 -2.52 1.07
C SER A 126 10.94 -3.16 -0.14
N PHE A 127 10.15 -3.94 -0.86
CA PHE A 127 10.60 -4.76 -1.97
C PHE A 127 10.14 -4.12 -3.28
N HIS A 128 11.11 -3.67 -4.07
CA HIS A 128 10.85 -3.03 -5.35
C HIS A 128 11.56 -3.79 -6.47
N MET A 129 11.09 -3.55 -7.69
CA MET A 129 11.71 -4.10 -8.89
C MET A 129 11.84 -3.01 -9.96
N ILE A 130 12.88 -3.10 -10.76
CA ILE A 130 12.99 -2.38 -12.02
C ILE A 130 12.95 -3.43 -13.13
N PRO A 131 11.79 -3.61 -13.77
CA PRO A 131 11.66 -4.57 -14.85
C PRO A 131 12.38 -4.12 -16.11
N GLY A 132 13.02 -5.04 -16.80
CA GLY A 132 13.59 -4.88 -18.12
C GLY A 132 13.19 -6.04 -19.00
N LYS A 133 13.44 -5.92 -20.31
CA LYS A 133 13.09 -6.98 -21.27
C LYS A 133 13.91 -8.25 -21.02
N ASP A 134 15.20 -8.09 -20.73
CA ASP A 134 16.16 -9.19 -20.62
C ASP A 134 16.71 -9.37 -19.18
N GLU A 135 16.66 -8.33 -18.37
CA GLU A 135 17.20 -8.33 -17.02
C GLU A 135 16.33 -7.45 -16.11
N TRP A 136 16.07 -7.93 -14.92
CA TRP A 136 15.38 -7.19 -13.84
C TRP A 136 16.33 -6.85 -12.72
N THR A 137 16.12 -5.71 -12.10
CA THR A 137 16.78 -5.36 -10.84
C THR A 137 15.79 -5.53 -9.70
N ILE A 138 16.14 -6.35 -8.71
CA ILE A 138 15.40 -6.52 -7.48
C ILE A 138 16.05 -5.64 -6.43
N ILE A 139 15.22 -4.91 -5.66
CA ILE A 139 15.67 -3.90 -4.69
C ILE A 139 15.09 -4.19 -3.32
N PHE A 140 15.95 -4.20 -2.31
CA PHE A 140 15.60 -4.26 -0.89
C PHE A 140 15.91 -2.90 -0.29
N ASN A 141 14.88 -2.12 0.04
CA ASN A 141 15.03 -0.75 0.53
C ASN A 141 14.67 -0.65 2.01
N LYS A 142 15.43 0.09 2.78
CA LYS A 142 15.27 0.23 4.24
C LYS A 142 14.03 1.00 4.67
N ASP A 143 13.37 1.71 3.76
CA ASP A 143 12.12 2.42 4.03
C ASP A 143 10.94 1.45 3.84
N ASP A 144 10.58 0.74 4.90
CA ASP A 144 9.57 -0.33 4.88
C ASP A 144 8.12 0.17 5.09
N GLY A 145 7.92 1.47 5.34
CA GLY A 145 6.63 2.06 5.68
C GLY A 145 5.94 2.86 4.58
N GLN A 146 6.45 2.86 3.34
CA GLN A 146 5.94 3.72 2.29
C GLN A 146 4.71 3.18 1.57
N TRP A 147 3.86 4.09 1.11
CA TRP A 147 2.78 3.76 0.18
C TRP A 147 3.31 3.77 -1.26
N GLY A 148 3.20 2.62 -1.94
CA GLY A 148 3.71 2.51 -3.30
C GLY A 148 5.22 2.71 -3.40
N SER A 149 5.65 3.43 -4.41
CA SER A 149 7.02 3.90 -4.60
C SER A 149 7.09 5.44 -4.65
N PHE A 150 6.08 6.13 -4.09
CA PHE A 150 5.99 7.60 -4.14
C PHE A 150 7.19 8.29 -3.48
N SER A 151 7.68 7.73 -2.40
CA SER A 151 8.79 8.26 -1.62
C SER A 151 10.04 7.40 -1.76
N TYR A 152 10.13 6.62 -2.85
CA TYR A 152 11.29 5.77 -3.07
C TYR A 152 12.57 6.61 -3.15
N ASP A 153 13.55 6.24 -2.33
CA ASP A 153 14.86 6.88 -2.26
C ASP A 153 15.95 5.81 -2.42
N ALA A 154 16.66 5.86 -3.52
CA ALA A 154 17.73 4.91 -3.84
C ALA A 154 18.89 4.93 -2.82
N SER A 155 19.08 6.02 -2.08
CA SER A 155 20.11 6.10 -1.03
C SER A 155 19.81 5.20 0.17
N LYS A 156 18.56 4.76 0.32
CA LYS A 156 18.10 3.83 1.35
C LYS A 156 18.16 2.36 0.91
N ASP A 157 18.62 2.06 -0.29
CA ASP A 157 18.75 0.69 -0.74
C ASP A 157 19.77 -0.05 0.11
N ALA A 158 19.34 -1.16 0.69
CA ALA A 158 20.23 -2.08 1.39
C ALA A 158 20.95 -3.01 0.42
N LEU A 159 20.22 -3.43 -0.63
CA LEU A 159 20.75 -4.36 -1.63
C LEU A 159 20.01 -4.18 -2.95
N ARG A 160 20.75 -4.30 -4.05
CA ARG A 160 20.21 -4.48 -5.42
C ARG A 160 20.83 -5.73 -6.02
N VAL A 161 20.00 -6.62 -6.53
CA VAL A 161 20.45 -7.80 -7.26
C VAL A 161 19.81 -7.86 -8.62
N LYS A 162 20.54 -8.40 -9.58
CA LYS A 162 20.05 -8.61 -10.95
C LYS A 162 19.59 -10.04 -11.15
N THR A 163 18.53 -10.20 -11.93
CA THR A 163 18.01 -11.51 -12.31
C THR A 163 17.45 -11.47 -13.74
N LYS A 164 17.46 -12.63 -14.40
CA LYS A 164 16.82 -12.76 -15.72
C LYS A 164 15.38 -13.22 -15.52
N PRO A 165 14.39 -12.54 -16.15
CA PRO A 165 13.01 -13.01 -16.12
C PRO A 165 12.87 -14.33 -16.88
N GLN A 166 11.97 -15.17 -16.40
CA GLN A 166 11.49 -16.33 -17.13
C GLN A 166 10.05 -16.05 -17.57
N TRP A 167 9.81 -16.12 -18.85
CA TRP A 167 8.50 -15.86 -19.41
C TRP A 167 7.71 -17.17 -19.48
N ALA A 168 6.54 -17.18 -18.81
CA ALA A 168 5.61 -18.30 -18.90
C ALA A 168 4.79 -18.23 -20.20
N SER A 169 4.32 -19.39 -20.67
CA SER A 169 3.41 -19.47 -21.83
C SER A 169 2.02 -18.94 -21.52
N ASP A 170 1.60 -19.07 -20.25
CA ASP A 170 0.28 -18.68 -19.78
C ASP A 170 0.35 -17.41 -18.94
N SER A 171 -0.70 -16.61 -19.02
CA SER A 171 -0.81 -15.38 -18.25
C SER A 171 -1.56 -15.62 -16.95
N GLU A 172 -0.96 -15.20 -15.83
CA GLU A 172 -1.63 -15.17 -14.53
C GLU A 172 -2.43 -13.87 -14.38
N GLU A 173 -3.72 -14.00 -14.02
CA GLU A 173 -4.60 -12.85 -13.83
C GLU A 173 -4.24 -12.03 -12.60
N LEU A 174 -3.77 -12.68 -11.53
CA LEU A 174 -3.40 -12.04 -10.27
C LEU A 174 -1.91 -12.19 -9.99
N LEU A 175 -1.25 -11.10 -9.59
CA LEU A 175 0.13 -11.20 -9.09
C LEU A 175 0.20 -12.21 -7.96
N SER A 176 1.17 -13.11 -8.01
CA SER A 176 1.48 -14.07 -6.96
C SER A 176 2.99 -14.20 -6.73
N TYR A 177 3.34 -14.45 -5.49
CA TYR A 177 4.64 -14.91 -5.04
C TYR A 177 4.50 -16.34 -4.52
N SER A 178 5.47 -17.21 -4.82
CA SER A 178 5.49 -18.61 -4.43
C SER A 178 6.91 -19.03 -4.06
#